data_b49a3a6dade14f18bd55152429faab9e
#
_entry.id   b49a3a6dade14f18bd55152429faab9e
#
_cell.length_a   1.000
_cell.length_b   1.000
_cell.length_c   1.000
_cell.angle_alpha   90.00
_cell.angle_beta   90.00
_cell.angle_gamma   90.00
#
_symmetry.space_group_name_H-M   'P 1'
#
loop_
_entity.id
_entity.type
_entity.pdbx_description
1 polymer ?
#
loop_
_entity_poly.entity_id
_entity_poly.type
_entity_poly.pdbx_seq_one_letter_code
_entity_poly.pdbx_strand_id
1 'polypeptide(L)'
;EPEYTHASIQDQAPVEGFGRAATVKNIYKKPIIFDEVCYEGNMDNRWGSLSGQEYLYRLWQGLIVGTYVTHGECYMDNSKDYSRDFLAVGGTFQGESWKRIGFTRQILDALPNPLHLCDSSWDPYTSTAGENYYMIYLGKEIKPEWAFDLPVKNAFYPRLKEGVRFKVEVIDTW
;
A
#
# COMPACT_ATOMS: atom_id res chain seq x y z
N GLU A 1 3.47 -14.98 19.68
CA GLU A 1 3.27 -14.78 21.11
C GLU A 1 2.02 -13.93 21.33
N PRO A 2 1.14 -14.29 22.27
CA PRO A 2 -0.16 -13.62 22.45
C PRO A 2 -0.05 -12.17 22.95
N GLU A 3 1.05 -11.81 23.57
CA GLU A 3 1.30 -10.50 24.15
C GLU A 3 1.49 -9.39 23.09
N TYR A 4 1.91 -9.75 21.90
CA TYR A 4 2.10 -8.78 20.83
C TYR A 4 0.80 -8.57 20.04
N THR A 5 0.36 -7.32 19.94
CA THR A 5 -0.89 -6.95 19.26
C THR A 5 -0.75 -6.87 17.75
N HIS A 6 0.43 -6.61 17.23
CA HIS A 6 0.75 -6.46 15.81
C HIS A 6 2.16 -6.97 15.51
N ALA A 7 2.48 -7.14 14.25
CA ALA A 7 3.84 -7.38 13.78
C ALA A 7 4.36 -6.14 13.05
N SER A 8 5.52 -5.66 13.46
CA SER A 8 6.24 -4.56 12.84
C SER A 8 7.39 -5.13 12.00
N ILE A 9 7.53 -4.68 10.77
CA ILE A 9 8.46 -5.26 9.79
C ILE A 9 9.13 -4.14 9.02
N GLN A 10 10.47 -4.21 8.97
CA GLN A 10 11.25 -3.41 8.04
C GLN A 10 11.44 -4.19 6.75
N ASP A 11 11.02 -3.63 5.64
CA ASP A 11 11.21 -4.20 4.32
C ASP A 11 11.75 -3.18 3.35
N GLN A 12 13.07 -3.14 3.24
CA GLN A 12 13.79 -2.24 2.35
C GLN A 12 13.97 -2.83 0.93
N ALA A 13 13.59 -4.09 0.74
CA ALA A 13 13.59 -4.66 -0.60
C ALA A 13 12.60 -3.90 -1.48
N PRO A 14 12.84 -3.81 -2.79
CA PRO A 14 11.80 -3.36 -3.69
C PRO A 14 10.60 -4.27 -3.47
N VAL A 15 9.51 -3.69 -3.02
CA VAL A 15 8.26 -4.46 -2.88
C VAL A 15 7.73 -4.64 -4.31
N GLU A 16 8.33 -5.56 -5.02
CA GLU A 16 7.92 -5.94 -6.37
C GLU A 16 6.81 -7.00 -6.29
N GLY A 17 5.85 -6.79 -5.43
CA GLY A 17 4.71 -7.68 -5.40
C GLY A 17 4.14 -7.93 -4.02
N PHE A 18 2.89 -8.20 -4.03
CA PHE A 18 2.03 -8.49 -2.90
C PHE A 18 2.39 -9.73 -2.13
N GLY A 19 3.02 -10.71 -2.79
CA GLY A 19 3.21 -12.04 -2.26
C GLY A 19 3.82 -12.00 -0.87
N ARG A 20 4.76 -11.10 -0.64
CA ARG A 20 5.43 -10.99 0.65
C ARG A 20 4.53 -10.40 1.73
N ALA A 21 3.83 -9.31 1.44
CA ALA A 21 2.92 -8.70 2.41
C ALA A 21 1.76 -9.64 2.76
N ALA A 22 1.17 -10.28 1.76
CA ALA A 22 0.12 -11.27 1.98
C ALA A 22 0.64 -12.48 2.78
N THR A 23 1.83 -12.99 2.43
CA THR A 23 2.46 -14.11 3.15
C THR A 23 2.70 -13.76 4.61
N VAL A 24 3.27 -12.62 4.88
CA VAL A 24 3.55 -12.16 6.26
C VAL A 24 2.25 -12.01 7.04
N LYS A 25 1.24 -11.40 6.47
CA LYS A 25 -0.08 -11.28 7.10
C LYS A 25 -0.69 -12.65 7.43
N ASN A 26 -0.58 -13.60 6.51
CA ASN A 26 -1.09 -14.95 6.71
C ASN A 26 -0.32 -15.73 7.80
N ILE A 27 0.99 -15.55 7.89
CA ILE A 27 1.82 -16.19 8.90
C ILE A 27 1.48 -15.69 10.30
N TYR A 28 1.47 -14.38 10.48
CA TYR A 28 1.32 -13.80 11.82
C TYR A 28 -0.13 -13.72 12.28
N LYS A 29 -1.09 -13.69 11.38
CA LYS A 29 -2.54 -13.53 11.66
C LYS A 29 -2.84 -12.36 12.60
N LYS A 30 -2.08 -11.30 12.47
CA LYS A 30 -2.15 -10.06 13.25
C LYS A 30 -2.07 -8.87 12.29
N PRO A 31 -2.46 -7.69 12.72
CA PRO A 31 -2.15 -6.47 11.97
C PRO A 31 -0.65 -6.40 11.67
N ILE A 32 -0.32 -6.12 10.42
CA ILE A 32 1.05 -5.96 9.96
C ILE A 32 1.30 -4.48 9.72
N ILE A 33 2.38 -3.98 10.27
CA ILE A 33 2.87 -2.64 10.05
C ILE A 33 4.22 -2.75 9.36
N PHE A 34 4.32 -2.26 8.13
CA PHE A 34 5.60 -1.99 7.51
C PHE A 34 6.09 -0.64 8.01
N ASP A 35 6.96 -0.66 8.99
CA ASP A 35 7.50 0.53 9.65
C ASP A 35 8.68 1.14 8.90
N GLU A 36 9.27 0.41 7.96
CA GLU A 36 10.21 0.94 6.99
C GLU A 36 10.07 0.23 5.64
N VAL A 37 9.76 1.00 4.60
CA VAL A 37 9.72 0.52 3.20
C VAL A 37 10.69 1.30 2.31
N CYS A 38 11.77 1.82 2.88
CA CYS A 38 12.60 2.91 2.38
C CYS A 38 11.91 4.28 2.54
N TYR A 39 12.63 5.34 2.20
CA TYR A 39 12.22 6.71 2.45
C TYR A 39 12.25 7.54 1.17
N GLU A 40 11.30 8.44 1.03
CA GLU A 40 11.41 9.51 0.06
C GLU A 40 12.58 10.42 0.43
N GLY A 41 13.43 10.78 -0.54
CA GLY A 41 14.58 11.60 -0.18
C GLY A 41 15.62 11.79 -1.28
N ASN A 42 16.75 12.33 -0.88
CA ASN A 42 17.87 12.66 -1.76
C ASN A 42 19.22 12.10 -1.30
N MET A 43 19.19 11.10 -0.43
CA MET A 43 20.43 10.45 0.03
C MET A 43 21.06 9.61 -1.07
N ASP A 44 22.38 9.43 -1.03
CA ASP A 44 23.10 8.54 -1.96
C ASP A 44 22.80 7.05 -1.72
N ASN A 45 22.11 6.72 -0.65
CA ASN A 45 21.74 5.37 -0.30
C ASN A 45 20.33 5.03 -0.83
N ARG A 46 20.19 3.83 -1.42
CA ARG A 46 18.92 3.35 -1.99
C ARG A 46 17.72 3.46 -1.03
N TRP A 47 17.94 3.26 0.25
CA TRP A 47 16.87 3.28 1.23
C TRP A 47 16.33 4.69 1.53
N GLY A 48 17.06 5.76 1.20
CA GLY A 48 16.71 7.16 1.46
C GLY A 48 16.65 8.02 0.21
N SER A 49 16.44 7.44 -0.97
CA SER A 49 16.46 8.14 -2.27
C SER A 49 15.23 7.81 -3.14
N LEU A 50 14.14 7.38 -2.54
CA LEU A 50 12.93 7.16 -3.32
C LEU A 50 12.35 8.49 -3.81
N SER A 51 11.80 8.48 -5.03
CA SER A 51 10.87 9.53 -5.43
C SER A 51 9.55 9.40 -4.66
N GLY A 52 8.79 10.48 -4.57
CA GLY A 52 7.46 10.44 -3.96
C GLY A 52 6.53 9.44 -4.64
N GLN A 53 6.62 9.29 -5.96
CA GLN A 53 5.86 8.30 -6.73
C GLN A 53 6.25 6.87 -6.37
N GLU A 54 7.54 6.58 -6.26
CA GLU A 54 8.01 5.27 -5.85
C GLU A 54 7.58 4.95 -4.42
N TYR A 55 7.61 5.93 -3.54
CA TYR A 55 7.13 5.78 -2.19
C TYR A 55 5.63 5.44 -2.14
N LEU A 56 4.81 6.19 -2.87
CA LEU A 56 3.36 5.91 -2.96
C LEU A 56 3.06 4.54 -3.58
N TYR A 57 3.84 4.13 -4.57
CA TYR A 57 3.70 2.80 -5.14
C TYR A 57 3.89 1.71 -4.07
N ARG A 58 4.90 1.84 -3.23
CA ARG A 58 5.15 0.91 -2.11
C ARG A 58 4.05 0.97 -1.05
N LEU A 59 3.62 2.17 -0.72
CA LEU A 59 2.51 2.40 0.20
C LEU A 59 1.25 1.64 -0.26
N TRP A 60 0.83 1.84 -1.49
CA TRP A 60 -0.35 1.19 -2.03
C TRP A 60 -0.24 -0.32 -2.10
N GLN A 61 0.93 -0.85 -2.40
CA GLN A 61 1.14 -2.29 -2.38
C GLN A 61 0.91 -2.90 -0.98
N GLY A 62 1.33 -2.23 0.06
CA GLY A 62 1.04 -2.66 1.43
C GLY A 62 -0.43 -2.49 1.78
N LEU A 63 -1.01 -1.34 1.49
CA LEU A 63 -2.38 -1.02 1.86
C LEU A 63 -3.41 -1.93 1.19
N ILE A 64 -3.23 -2.23 -0.10
CA ILE A 64 -4.21 -3.03 -0.83
C ILE A 64 -4.33 -4.47 -0.29
N VAL A 65 -3.32 -5.00 0.34
CA VAL A 65 -3.40 -6.32 1.02
C VAL A 65 -3.88 -6.22 2.46
N GLY A 66 -4.30 -5.03 2.89
CA GLY A 66 -4.83 -4.79 4.24
C GLY A 66 -3.74 -4.76 5.31
N THR A 67 -2.55 -4.26 4.98
CA THR A 67 -1.50 -3.94 5.94
C THR A 67 -1.39 -2.44 6.14
N TYR A 68 -0.57 -2.01 7.08
CA TYR A 68 -0.27 -0.60 7.33
C TYR A 68 1.14 -0.31 6.88
N VAL A 69 1.36 0.90 6.38
CA VAL A 69 2.68 1.37 5.95
C VAL A 69 2.92 2.74 6.55
N THR A 70 4.06 2.94 7.20
CA THR A 70 4.42 4.24 7.75
C THR A 70 5.11 5.11 6.72
N HIS A 71 5.05 6.40 6.89
CA HIS A 71 5.75 7.38 6.06
C HIS A 71 7.07 7.80 6.70
N GLY A 72 8.08 8.05 5.86
CA GLY A 72 9.33 8.67 6.26
C GLY A 72 10.03 9.36 5.10
N GLU A 73 10.76 10.41 5.42
CA GLU A 73 11.56 11.21 4.50
C GLU A 73 13.00 11.30 4.96
N CYS A 74 13.94 11.30 4.01
CA CYS A 74 15.38 11.47 4.23
C CYS A 74 15.94 12.51 3.28
N TYR A 75 15.60 13.77 3.52
CA TYR A 75 16.17 14.88 2.77
C TYR A 75 17.38 15.47 3.48
N MET A 76 18.49 15.52 2.77
CA MET A 76 19.75 16.04 3.22
C MET A 76 19.93 17.46 2.71
N ASP A 77 20.29 18.38 3.60
CA ASP A 77 20.67 19.74 3.24
C ASP A 77 22.19 19.80 2.98
N ASN A 78 22.58 19.95 1.72
CA ASN A 78 23.99 19.95 1.29
C ASN A 78 24.84 21.11 1.88
N SER A 79 24.26 21.99 2.66
CA SER A 79 24.98 23.08 3.35
C SER A 79 25.51 22.70 4.73
N LYS A 80 25.17 21.50 5.24
CA LYS A 80 25.53 21.08 6.60
C LYS A 80 26.37 19.81 6.61
N ASP A 81 27.12 19.59 7.69
CA ASP A 81 27.86 18.34 7.91
C ASP A 81 26.93 17.21 8.33
N TYR A 82 26.77 16.25 7.45
CA TYR A 82 25.74 15.23 7.47
C TYR A 82 25.91 14.04 8.39
N SER A 83 26.96 13.98 9.14
CA SER A 83 27.24 12.79 9.93
C SER A 83 26.13 12.40 10.91
N ARG A 84 25.13 13.28 11.11
CA ARG A 84 24.06 13.08 12.11
C ARG A 84 22.69 13.65 11.75
N ASP A 85 22.54 14.42 10.71
CA ASP A 85 21.35 15.26 10.50
C ASP A 85 20.08 14.48 10.13
N PHE A 86 20.18 13.33 9.51
CA PHE A 86 19.01 12.53 9.19
C PHE A 86 18.36 11.84 10.41
N LEU A 87 19.09 11.71 11.51
CA LEU A 87 18.57 11.04 12.70
C LEU A 87 17.75 11.97 13.60
N ALA A 88 17.55 13.20 13.18
CA ALA A 88 17.52 13.97 14.32
C ALA A 88 16.38 14.81 14.67
N VAL A 89 15.95 15.55 13.81
CA VAL A 89 15.48 16.76 14.45
C VAL A 89 14.07 17.12 14.16
N GLY A 90 13.37 16.24 13.55
CA GLY A 90 12.07 16.60 13.03
C GLY A 90 12.24 17.72 12.00
N GLY A 91 11.16 18.21 11.49
CA GLY A 91 11.23 19.28 10.50
C GLY A 91 9.95 19.38 9.69
N THR A 92 10.02 20.18 8.68
CA THR A 92 8.97 20.32 7.69
C THR A 92 9.16 19.25 6.61
N PHE A 93 8.11 18.58 6.21
CA PHE A 93 8.14 17.67 5.07
C PHE A 93 8.62 18.41 3.82
N GLN A 94 9.60 17.83 3.13
CA GLN A 94 10.19 18.37 1.91
C GLN A 94 9.77 17.61 0.67
N GLY A 95 9.36 16.36 0.84
CA GLY A 95 8.89 15.49 -0.22
C GLY A 95 7.50 15.84 -0.73
N GLU A 96 7.04 15.06 -1.67
CA GLU A 96 5.75 15.26 -2.33
C GLU A 96 4.71 14.21 -1.92
N SER A 97 5.17 13.03 -1.49
CA SER A 97 4.27 11.90 -1.19
C SER A 97 3.33 12.18 -0.03
N TRP A 98 3.72 12.93 0.97
CA TRP A 98 2.90 13.18 2.15
C TRP A 98 1.53 13.81 1.83
N LYS A 99 1.46 14.66 0.79
CA LYS A 99 0.20 15.24 0.31
C LYS A 99 -0.73 14.16 -0.24
N ARG A 100 -0.16 13.23 -0.98
CA ARG A 100 -0.89 12.11 -1.58
C ARG A 100 -1.27 11.06 -0.54
N ILE A 101 -0.50 10.94 0.52
CA ILE A 101 -0.86 10.08 1.67
C ILE A 101 -2.14 10.61 2.34
N GLY A 102 -2.27 11.92 2.48
CA GLY A 102 -3.53 12.54 2.95
C GLY A 102 -4.72 12.18 2.07
N PHE A 103 -4.54 12.18 0.76
CA PHE A 103 -5.56 11.74 -0.19
C PHE A 103 -5.86 10.23 -0.08
N THR A 104 -4.81 9.42 0.02
CA THR A 104 -4.95 7.97 0.28
C THR A 104 -5.78 7.70 1.53
N ARG A 105 -5.54 8.45 2.59
CA ARG A 105 -6.31 8.35 3.84
C ARG A 105 -7.79 8.63 3.60
N GLN A 106 -8.13 9.66 2.82
CA GLN A 106 -9.52 9.96 2.48
C GLN A 106 -10.20 8.81 1.73
N ILE A 107 -9.49 8.16 0.81
CA ILE A 107 -9.99 6.99 0.09
C ILE A 107 -10.29 5.86 1.08
N LEU A 108 -9.34 5.54 1.95
CA LEU A 108 -9.48 4.43 2.90
C LEU A 108 -10.57 4.69 3.94
N ASP A 109 -10.71 5.92 4.42
CA ASP A 109 -11.75 6.30 5.38
C ASP A 109 -13.16 6.28 4.78
N ALA A 110 -13.28 6.38 3.45
CA ALA A 110 -14.55 6.26 2.73
C ALA A 110 -14.97 4.80 2.48
N LEU A 111 -14.11 3.82 2.77
CA LEU A 111 -14.44 2.41 2.57
C LEU A 111 -15.48 1.94 3.59
N PRO A 112 -16.41 1.06 3.19
CA PRO A 112 -17.42 0.53 4.10
C PRO A 112 -16.84 -0.38 5.18
N ASN A 113 -15.69 -1.00 4.91
CA ASN A 113 -14.96 -1.89 5.82
C ASN A 113 -13.46 -1.83 5.50
N PRO A 114 -12.59 -2.33 6.40
CA PRO A 114 -11.18 -2.50 6.10
C PRO A 114 -10.94 -3.39 4.88
N LEU A 115 -9.87 -3.11 4.15
CA LEU A 115 -9.47 -3.90 2.99
C LEU A 115 -8.99 -5.30 3.38
N HIS A 116 -9.46 -6.27 2.63
CA HIS A 116 -9.01 -7.66 2.71
C HIS A 116 -8.67 -8.17 1.31
N LEU A 117 -7.51 -8.79 1.15
CA LEU A 117 -7.12 -9.42 -0.09
C LEU A 117 -8.13 -10.50 -0.49
N CYS A 118 -8.52 -10.52 -1.74
CA CYS A 118 -9.44 -11.52 -2.26
C CYS A 118 -8.69 -12.84 -2.53
N ASP A 119 -8.93 -13.85 -1.70
CA ASP A 119 -8.28 -15.17 -1.84
C ASP A 119 -8.63 -15.87 -3.16
N SER A 120 -9.77 -15.54 -3.75
CA SER A 120 -10.28 -16.15 -4.99
C SER A 120 -9.89 -15.35 -6.24
N SER A 121 -9.17 -14.28 -6.11
CA SER A 121 -8.75 -13.45 -7.24
C SER A 121 -7.53 -14.04 -7.91
N TRP A 122 -7.56 -14.13 -9.25
CA TRP A 122 -6.38 -14.38 -10.07
C TRP A 122 -5.48 -13.15 -10.14
N ASP A 123 -6.03 -12.00 -9.82
CA ASP A 123 -5.29 -10.75 -9.72
C ASP A 123 -4.85 -10.53 -8.26
N PRO A 124 -3.55 -10.61 -7.96
CA PRO A 124 -3.05 -10.44 -6.61
C PRO A 124 -3.28 -9.04 -6.03
N TYR A 125 -3.72 -8.10 -6.87
CA TYR A 125 -3.91 -6.71 -6.49
C TYR A 125 -5.36 -6.34 -6.18
N THR A 126 -6.22 -7.33 -6.09
CA THR A 126 -7.64 -7.13 -5.81
C THR A 126 -7.95 -7.38 -4.34
N SER A 127 -8.62 -6.43 -3.73
CA SER A 127 -9.13 -6.53 -2.37
C SER A 127 -10.60 -6.17 -2.30
N THR A 128 -11.24 -6.63 -1.25
CA THR A 128 -12.64 -6.29 -0.95
C THR A 128 -12.72 -5.48 0.36
N ALA A 129 -13.68 -4.58 0.42
CA ALA A 129 -14.08 -3.89 1.65
C ALA A 129 -15.55 -4.21 1.99
N GLY A 130 -15.87 -5.50 2.06
CA GLY A 130 -17.20 -6.03 2.23
C GLY A 130 -17.66 -6.81 0.99
N GLU A 131 -18.95 -7.15 0.93
CA GLU A 131 -19.45 -8.09 -0.07
C GLU A 131 -19.55 -7.50 -1.49
N ASN A 132 -19.71 -6.19 -1.61
CA ASN A 132 -20.03 -5.53 -2.87
C ASN A 132 -19.07 -4.38 -3.23
N TYR A 133 -17.97 -4.28 -2.54
CA TYR A 133 -16.97 -3.25 -2.77
C TYR A 133 -15.63 -3.91 -3.08
N TYR A 134 -15.08 -3.58 -4.24
CA TYR A 134 -13.79 -4.09 -4.69
C TYR A 134 -12.85 -2.95 -5.00
N MET A 135 -11.60 -3.12 -4.67
CA MET A 135 -10.53 -2.20 -5.00
C MET A 135 -9.40 -2.98 -5.66
N ILE A 136 -8.92 -2.47 -6.79
CA ILE A 136 -7.85 -3.06 -7.56
C ILE A 136 -6.74 -2.03 -7.68
N TYR A 137 -5.54 -2.38 -7.31
CA TYR A 137 -4.39 -1.52 -7.49
C TYR A 137 -3.64 -1.91 -8.77
N LEU A 138 -3.64 -1.01 -9.74
CA LEU A 138 -3.07 -1.26 -11.07
C LEU A 138 -1.56 -1.05 -11.13
N GLY A 139 -0.95 -0.55 -10.07
CA GLY A 139 0.49 -0.30 -10.03
C GLY A 139 0.91 0.94 -10.80
N LYS A 140 2.12 0.88 -11.38
CA LYS A 140 2.73 2.00 -12.10
C LYS A 140 2.31 2.10 -13.56
N GLU A 141 1.79 1.03 -14.12
CA GLU A 141 1.47 0.97 -15.54
C GLU A 141 -0.02 1.22 -15.77
N ILE A 142 -0.31 2.22 -16.59
CA ILE A 142 -1.64 2.42 -17.14
C ILE A 142 -1.71 1.69 -18.47
N LYS A 143 -2.53 0.65 -18.54
CA LYS A 143 -2.82 -0.06 -19.80
C LYS A 143 -4.06 0.54 -20.42
N PRO A 144 -4.15 0.61 -21.76
CA PRO A 144 -5.32 1.17 -22.42
C PRO A 144 -6.58 0.33 -22.22
N GLU A 145 -6.41 -0.95 -21.94
CA GLU A 145 -7.50 -1.88 -21.67
C GLU A 145 -7.15 -2.73 -20.45
N TRP A 146 -8.12 -2.87 -19.57
CA TRP A 146 -8.03 -3.70 -18.39
C TRP A 146 -9.18 -4.70 -18.38
N ALA A 147 -8.85 -5.96 -18.23
CA ALA A 147 -9.81 -7.00 -17.92
C ALA A 147 -9.63 -7.39 -16.45
N PHE A 148 -10.71 -7.36 -15.68
CA PHE A 148 -10.69 -7.84 -14.31
C PHE A 148 -11.67 -8.97 -14.17
N ASP A 149 -11.25 -10.00 -13.48
CA ASP A 149 -12.17 -10.91 -12.89
C ASP A 149 -12.54 -10.38 -11.51
N LEU A 150 -13.73 -9.84 -11.37
CA LEU A 150 -14.27 -9.64 -10.04
C LEU A 150 -14.28 -11.00 -9.34
N PRO A 151 -13.91 -11.07 -8.06
CA PRO A 151 -13.93 -12.32 -7.32
C PRO A 151 -15.35 -12.81 -7.19
N VAL A 152 -15.81 -13.43 -8.25
CA VAL A 152 -17.11 -14.06 -8.32
C VAL A 152 -16.98 -15.30 -7.49
N LYS A 153 -17.66 -15.33 -6.39
CA LYS A 153 -17.83 -16.52 -5.61
C LYS A 153 -18.39 -17.62 -6.54
N ASN A 154 -17.58 -18.65 -6.81
CA ASN A 154 -17.95 -19.78 -7.66
C ASN A 154 -18.92 -20.77 -6.94
N ALA A 155 -18.93 -22.05 -7.25
CA ALA A 155 -19.80 -23.02 -6.59
C ALA A 155 -19.57 -23.15 -5.06
N PHE A 156 -18.39 -22.77 -4.62
CA PHE A 156 -18.07 -22.59 -3.20
C PHE A 156 -18.35 -21.16 -2.73
N TYR A 157 -18.70 -20.29 -3.68
CA TYR A 157 -18.96 -18.89 -3.45
C TYR A 157 -20.25 -18.52 -4.19
N PRO A 158 -21.23 -17.91 -3.55
CA PRO A 158 -22.45 -17.45 -4.21
C PRO A 158 -22.07 -16.59 -5.42
N ARG A 159 -22.54 -16.96 -6.59
CA ARG A 159 -22.35 -16.14 -7.80
C ARG A 159 -22.99 -14.77 -7.59
N LEU A 160 -22.39 -13.76 -8.19
CA LEU A 160 -23.10 -12.51 -8.39
C LEU A 160 -24.40 -12.81 -9.11
N LYS A 161 -25.48 -12.29 -8.59
CA LYS A 161 -26.80 -12.47 -9.24
C LYS A 161 -26.75 -11.83 -10.62
N GLU A 162 -27.35 -12.50 -11.58
CA GLU A 162 -27.50 -11.94 -12.92
C GLU A 162 -28.15 -10.55 -12.85
N GLY A 163 -27.60 -9.58 -13.62
CA GLY A 163 -28.08 -8.21 -13.64
C GLY A 163 -27.49 -7.28 -12.57
N VAL A 164 -26.57 -7.76 -11.74
CA VAL A 164 -25.82 -6.85 -10.84
C VAL A 164 -24.97 -5.89 -11.65
N ARG A 165 -25.06 -4.62 -11.33
CA ARG A 165 -24.24 -3.55 -11.92
C ARG A 165 -23.29 -2.99 -10.88
N PHE A 166 -22.07 -2.71 -11.30
CA PHE A 166 -21.06 -2.02 -10.49
C PHE A 166 -20.86 -0.60 -10.99
N LYS A 167 -20.71 0.33 -10.06
CA LYS A 167 -20.10 1.62 -10.35
C LYS A 167 -18.59 1.41 -10.39
N VAL A 168 -17.94 1.83 -11.45
CA VAL A 168 -16.48 1.78 -11.60
C VAL A 168 -15.93 3.18 -11.52
N GLU A 169 -14.93 3.37 -10.70
CA GLU A 169 -14.18 4.62 -10.56
C GLU A 169 -12.69 4.33 -10.74
N VAL A 170 -12.01 5.15 -11.51
CA VAL A 170 -10.56 5.11 -11.67
C VAL A 170 -9.98 6.26 -10.86
N ILE A 171 -9.04 5.95 -9.97
CA ILE A 171 -8.43 6.92 -9.07
C ILE A 171 -6.96 7.04 -9.44
N ASP A 172 -6.53 8.27 -9.75
CA ASP A 172 -5.13 8.60 -9.87
C ASP A 172 -4.53 8.73 -8.46
N THR A 173 -3.63 7.84 -8.12
CA THR A 173 -2.99 7.81 -6.81
C THR A 173 -1.86 8.83 -6.68
N TRP A 174 -1.44 9.42 -7.80
CA TRP A 174 -0.42 10.47 -7.82
C TRP A 174 -0.98 11.88 -8.00
#